data_25e6144a6513cce9090847f74a0af732
#
_entry.id   25e6144a6513cce9090847f74a0af732
#
_cell.length_a   1.000
_cell.length_b   1.000
_cell.length_c   1.000
_cell.angle_alpha   90.00
_cell.angle_beta   90.00
_cell.angle_gamma   90.00
#
_symmetry.space_group_name_H-M   'P 1'
#
loop_
_entity.id
_entity.type
_entity.pdbx_description
1 polymer ?
#
loop_
_entity_poly.entity_id
_entity_poly.type
_entity_poly.pdbx_seq_one_letter_code
_entity_poly.pdbx_strand_id
1 'polypeptide(L)'
;MPFVSLPSSDKLVDLASEAGLLDASIVLGVLAPSAASSSLDSQRATYPASMIKVPLAATCLLEAAGGRFSTADRVEISSANMTANDADSPLVPGYHASVEELVRLAIERSDNVATNELLELVGRARATELVVERLGLPNTRFSRKLSGSEPLIPDPQWDGVHRNAHPAADAAALFVRIDAGDFEGASLLRDCLARQHWNDKLSAGLESGDRFAHKTGDTDEVTHDGGILLTREGRRYVLVVYTAMPSSPENNARFGPFMRALRALL
;
A
#
# COMPACT_ATOMS: atom_id res chain seq x y z
N MET A 1 -22.65 -6.87 -21.34
CA MET A 1 -21.52 -7.71 -20.93
C MET A 1 -22.04 -8.74 -19.94
N PRO A 2 -21.61 -10.01 -19.96
CA PRO A 2 -22.03 -10.97 -18.94
C PRO A 2 -21.61 -10.48 -17.56
N PHE A 3 -22.44 -10.73 -16.54
CA PHE A 3 -22.13 -10.42 -15.16
C PHE A 3 -20.88 -11.19 -14.76
N VAL A 4 -19.82 -10.49 -14.35
CA VAL A 4 -18.64 -11.12 -13.79
C VAL A 4 -19.01 -11.58 -12.39
N SER A 5 -19.15 -12.88 -12.20
CA SER A 5 -19.32 -13.48 -10.88
C SER A 5 -17.96 -13.59 -10.22
N LEU A 6 -17.73 -12.85 -9.13
CA LEU A 6 -16.52 -13.00 -8.33
C LEU A 6 -16.53 -14.31 -7.51
N PRO A 7 -15.37 -14.90 -7.21
CA PRO A 7 -15.26 -15.96 -6.22
C PRO A 7 -15.92 -15.56 -4.90
N SER A 8 -16.63 -16.49 -4.26
CA SER A 8 -17.20 -16.27 -2.93
C SER A 8 -16.11 -16.13 -1.87
N SER A 9 -16.48 -15.66 -0.66
CA SER A 9 -15.56 -15.61 0.48
C SER A 9 -14.99 -17.00 0.81
N ASP A 10 -15.81 -18.05 0.76
CA ASP A 10 -15.35 -19.44 0.98
C ASP A 10 -14.32 -19.85 -0.06
N LYS A 11 -14.53 -19.48 -1.33
CA LYS A 11 -13.55 -19.76 -2.38
C LYS A 11 -12.24 -18.99 -2.19
N LEU A 12 -12.29 -17.77 -1.64
CA LEU A 12 -11.07 -17.03 -1.26
C LEU A 12 -10.31 -17.73 -0.12
N VAL A 13 -11.04 -18.33 0.84
CA VAL A 13 -10.44 -19.16 1.90
C VAL A 13 -9.71 -20.36 1.30
N ASP A 14 -10.37 -21.10 0.40
CA ASP A 14 -9.76 -22.26 -0.26
C ASP A 14 -8.49 -21.87 -1.01
N LEU A 15 -8.55 -20.81 -1.84
CA LEU A 15 -7.41 -20.31 -2.62
C LEU A 15 -6.23 -19.90 -1.72
N ALA A 16 -6.51 -19.20 -0.62
CA ALA A 16 -5.49 -18.76 0.32
C ALA A 16 -4.84 -19.98 1.01
N SER A 17 -5.67 -20.94 1.43
CA SER A 17 -5.20 -22.19 2.08
C SER A 17 -4.36 -23.04 1.14
N GLU A 18 -4.81 -23.26 -0.10
CA GLU A 18 -4.09 -24.02 -1.12
C GLU A 18 -2.73 -23.38 -1.46
N ALA A 19 -2.65 -22.04 -1.45
CA ALA A 19 -1.42 -21.31 -1.66
C ALA A 19 -0.54 -21.24 -0.39
N GLY A 20 -1.05 -21.64 0.77
CA GLY A 20 -0.36 -21.55 2.07
C GLY A 20 -0.27 -20.12 2.60
N LEU A 21 -1.19 -19.24 2.24
CA LEU A 21 -1.32 -17.88 2.80
C LEU A 21 -2.07 -17.96 4.13
N LEU A 22 -1.32 -18.05 5.22
CA LEU A 22 -1.88 -18.20 6.56
C LEU A 22 -2.46 -16.89 7.09
N ASP A 23 -3.57 -16.98 7.83
CA ASP A 23 -4.23 -15.84 8.46
C ASP A 23 -4.44 -14.67 7.50
N ALA A 24 -4.90 -14.97 6.27
CA ALA A 24 -5.08 -13.98 5.24
C ALA A 24 -6.31 -13.08 5.49
N SER A 25 -6.13 -11.78 5.28
CA SER A 25 -7.22 -10.82 5.07
C SER A 25 -7.23 -10.42 3.61
N ILE A 26 -8.33 -10.65 2.91
CA ILE A 26 -8.41 -10.48 1.45
C ILE A 26 -9.59 -9.58 1.09
N VAL A 27 -9.36 -8.69 0.13
CA VAL A 27 -10.43 -7.97 -0.59
C VAL A 27 -10.21 -8.13 -2.08
N LEU A 28 -11.25 -8.59 -2.76
CA LEU A 28 -11.33 -8.63 -4.22
C LEU A 28 -12.57 -7.87 -4.67
N GLY A 29 -12.43 -6.89 -5.52
CA GLY A 29 -13.54 -6.11 -6.05
C GLY A 29 -13.41 -5.81 -7.53
N VAL A 30 -14.54 -5.73 -8.24
CA VAL A 30 -14.58 -5.25 -9.64
C VAL A 30 -14.55 -3.73 -9.63
N LEU A 31 -13.64 -3.13 -10.37
CA LEU A 31 -13.57 -1.68 -10.60
C LEU A 31 -14.46 -1.32 -11.79
N ALA A 32 -15.31 -0.34 -11.63
CA ALA A 32 -16.35 0.13 -12.55
C ALA A 32 -16.57 -0.68 -13.85
N PRO A 33 -17.80 -0.84 -14.31
CA PRO A 33 -19.05 -0.22 -13.81
C PRO A 33 -19.78 -1.03 -12.72
N SER A 34 -19.26 -2.19 -12.31
CA SER A 34 -19.84 -3.05 -11.27
C SER A 34 -19.14 -2.81 -9.94
N ALA A 35 -19.89 -2.68 -8.85
CA ALA A 35 -19.34 -2.55 -7.50
C ALA A 35 -19.32 -3.91 -6.75
N ALA A 36 -19.30 -5.04 -7.47
CA ALA A 36 -19.26 -6.36 -6.85
C ALA A 36 -17.92 -6.54 -6.12
N SER A 37 -17.99 -7.06 -4.90
CA SER A 37 -16.81 -7.39 -4.10
C SER A 37 -17.01 -8.68 -3.31
N SER A 38 -15.90 -9.35 -3.02
CA SER A 38 -15.80 -10.49 -2.14
C SER A 38 -14.64 -10.24 -1.16
N SER A 39 -14.79 -10.64 0.09
CA SER A 39 -13.76 -10.40 1.09
C SER A 39 -13.67 -11.52 2.12
N LEU A 40 -12.49 -11.65 2.70
CA LEU A 40 -12.16 -12.52 3.82
C LEU A 40 -11.52 -11.65 4.90
N ASP A 41 -12.13 -11.56 6.08
CA ASP A 41 -11.61 -10.91 7.28
C ASP A 41 -10.96 -9.52 7.04
N SER A 42 -11.56 -8.74 6.14
CA SER A 42 -10.97 -7.52 5.59
C SER A 42 -10.83 -6.36 6.60
N GLN A 43 -11.54 -6.43 7.73
CA GLN A 43 -11.50 -5.42 8.80
C GLN A 43 -10.50 -5.77 9.92
N ARG A 44 -9.82 -6.91 9.83
CA ARG A 44 -8.82 -7.30 10.83
C ARG A 44 -7.78 -6.19 11.03
N ALA A 45 -7.51 -5.86 12.28
CA ALA A 45 -6.48 -4.89 12.66
C ALA A 45 -5.08 -5.51 12.50
N THR A 46 -4.65 -5.72 11.26
CA THR A 46 -3.30 -6.21 10.93
C THR A 46 -2.36 -5.01 10.82
N TYR A 47 -1.12 -5.16 11.32
CA TYR A 47 -0.08 -4.15 11.10
C TYR A 47 0.21 -4.01 9.60
N PRO A 48 0.11 -2.81 9.02
CA PRO A 48 0.11 -2.66 7.57
C PRO A 48 1.51 -2.71 6.93
N ALA A 49 2.57 -2.72 7.71
CA ALA A 49 3.93 -2.54 7.19
C ALA A 49 3.99 -1.35 6.21
N SER A 50 4.65 -1.53 5.05
CA SER A 50 4.77 -0.47 4.05
C SER A 50 3.51 -0.18 3.23
N MET A 51 2.40 -0.91 3.43
CA MET A 51 1.12 -0.54 2.82
C MET A 51 0.61 0.82 3.31
N ILE A 52 0.97 1.25 4.53
CA ILE A 52 0.64 2.57 5.11
C ILE A 52 1.19 3.74 4.30
N LYS A 53 2.18 3.52 3.43
CA LYS A 53 2.81 4.55 2.61
C LYS A 53 1.86 5.10 1.55
N VAL A 54 0.94 4.28 1.06
CA VAL A 54 -0.04 4.71 0.05
C VAL A 54 -1.00 5.77 0.60
N PRO A 55 -1.70 5.56 1.73
CA PRO A 55 -2.54 6.61 2.32
C PRO A 55 -1.73 7.83 2.78
N LEU A 56 -0.49 7.68 3.26
CA LEU A 56 0.36 8.83 3.59
C LEU A 56 0.67 9.68 2.35
N ALA A 57 1.09 9.07 1.27
CA ALA A 57 1.36 9.78 0.02
C ALA A 57 0.09 10.46 -0.52
N ALA A 58 -1.09 9.81 -0.40
CA ALA A 58 -2.37 10.43 -0.76
C ALA A 58 -2.65 11.70 0.06
N THR A 59 -2.43 11.67 1.40
CA THR A 59 -2.62 12.86 2.23
C THR A 59 -1.64 13.98 1.89
N CYS A 60 -0.39 13.63 1.56
CA CYS A 60 0.60 14.61 1.12
C CYS A 60 0.15 15.31 -0.17
N LEU A 61 -0.37 14.57 -1.15
CA LEU A 61 -0.86 15.13 -2.41
C LEU A 61 -2.13 15.98 -2.22
N LEU A 62 -3.02 15.61 -1.29
CA LEU A 62 -4.16 16.43 -0.91
C LEU A 62 -3.74 17.76 -0.27
N GLU A 63 -2.74 17.76 0.61
CA GLU A 63 -2.22 18.99 1.22
C GLU A 63 -1.52 19.90 0.18
N ALA A 64 -0.82 19.28 -0.78
CA ALA A 64 -0.23 20.03 -1.89
C ALA A 64 -1.31 20.66 -2.78
N ALA A 65 -2.36 19.93 -3.13
CA ALA A 65 -3.49 20.46 -3.89
C ALA A 65 -4.26 21.53 -3.11
N GLY A 66 -4.31 21.43 -1.78
CA GLY A 66 -4.87 22.45 -0.88
C GLY A 66 -4.00 23.69 -0.71
N GLY A 67 -2.81 23.74 -1.34
CA GLY A 67 -1.90 24.88 -1.33
C GLY A 67 -1.06 25.04 -0.05
N ARG A 68 -0.98 24.00 0.80
CA ARG A 68 -0.12 24.04 1.99
C ARG A 68 1.36 24.03 1.62
N PHE A 69 1.71 23.36 0.54
CA PHE A 69 3.02 23.32 -0.11
C PHE A 69 2.82 22.86 -1.57
N SER A 70 3.90 22.90 -2.36
CA SER A 70 3.91 22.38 -3.73
C SER A 70 4.61 21.01 -3.78
N THR A 71 4.22 20.15 -4.72
CA THR A 71 4.98 18.91 -5.00
C THR A 71 6.40 19.18 -5.51
N ALA A 72 6.67 20.40 -6.01
CA ALA A 72 8.00 20.86 -6.43
C ALA A 72 8.84 21.44 -5.28
N ASP A 73 8.23 21.73 -4.12
CA ASP A 73 8.96 22.27 -2.97
C ASP A 73 10.03 21.28 -2.50
N ARG A 74 11.15 21.85 -2.04
CA ARG A 74 12.29 21.06 -1.57
C ARG A 74 12.25 20.86 -0.08
N VAL A 75 12.40 19.61 0.35
CA VAL A 75 12.52 19.18 1.73
C VAL A 75 13.96 18.74 1.98
N GLU A 76 14.61 19.30 2.98
CA GLU A 76 15.94 18.86 3.42
C GLU A 76 15.79 17.55 4.23
N ILE A 77 16.54 16.53 3.84
CA ILE A 77 16.53 15.23 4.51
C ILE A 77 17.16 15.33 5.89
N SER A 78 16.37 15.07 6.92
CA SER A 78 16.80 15.12 8.32
C SER A 78 17.57 13.86 8.73
N SER A 79 18.67 14.06 9.46
CA SER A 79 19.36 12.94 10.11
C SER A 79 18.49 12.15 11.10
N ALA A 80 17.45 12.79 11.68
CA ALA A 80 16.49 12.16 12.59
C ALA A 80 15.49 11.20 11.88
N ASN A 81 15.42 11.24 10.54
CA ASN A 81 14.55 10.37 9.74
C ASN A 81 15.32 9.22 9.06
N MET A 82 16.65 9.19 9.23
CA MET A 82 17.49 8.14 8.64
C MET A 82 17.19 6.78 9.27
N THR A 83 16.96 5.79 8.43
CA THR A 83 16.73 4.39 8.82
C THR A 83 17.08 3.46 7.65
N ALA A 84 17.22 2.16 7.91
CA ALA A 84 17.49 1.19 6.87
C ALA A 84 16.33 1.09 5.85
N ASN A 85 16.68 0.81 4.62
CA ASN A 85 15.79 0.52 3.50
C ASN A 85 16.14 -0.85 2.92
N ASP A 86 15.15 -1.50 2.27
CA ASP A 86 15.35 -2.78 1.58
C ASP A 86 16.05 -2.60 0.21
N ALA A 87 16.06 -1.39 -0.32
CA ALA A 87 16.75 -1.00 -1.54
C ALA A 87 17.62 0.24 -1.32
N ASP A 88 18.59 0.46 -2.22
CA ASP A 88 19.40 1.66 -2.20
C ASP A 88 18.53 2.93 -2.29
N SER A 89 18.85 3.89 -1.44
CA SER A 89 18.19 5.18 -1.39
C SER A 89 19.18 6.30 -1.73
N PRO A 90 18.81 7.28 -2.55
CA PRO A 90 19.62 8.47 -2.80
C PRO A 90 19.58 9.47 -1.63
N LEU A 91 18.70 9.24 -0.65
CA LEU A 91 18.45 10.18 0.43
C LEU A 91 19.51 10.06 1.51
N VAL A 92 20.26 11.14 1.69
CA VAL A 92 21.28 11.30 2.74
C VAL A 92 20.99 12.61 3.50
N PRO A 93 21.44 12.75 4.76
CA PRO A 93 21.24 13.98 5.52
C PRO A 93 21.75 15.22 4.76
N GLY A 94 20.96 16.27 4.72
CA GLY A 94 21.24 17.50 3.98
C GLY A 94 20.93 17.47 2.47
N TYR A 95 20.54 16.33 1.92
CA TYR A 95 20.00 16.29 0.55
C TYR A 95 18.65 17.00 0.50
N HIS A 96 18.39 17.75 -0.57
CA HIS A 96 17.12 18.44 -0.79
C HIS A 96 16.30 17.69 -1.85
N ALA A 97 15.35 16.87 -1.42
CA ALA A 97 14.41 16.16 -2.29
C ALA A 97 13.17 17.01 -2.58
N SER A 98 12.58 16.92 -3.78
CA SER A 98 11.24 17.44 -3.97
C SER A 98 10.19 16.58 -3.29
N VAL A 99 9.05 17.16 -2.92
CA VAL A 99 7.93 16.39 -2.36
C VAL A 99 7.50 15.28 -3.32
N GLU A 100 7.47 15.53 -4.63
CA GLU A 100 7.18 14.51 -5.63
C GLU A 100 8.23 13.38 -5.62
N GLU A 101 9.52 13.70 -5.50
CA GLU A 101 10.60 12.70 -5.40
C GLU A 101 10.41 11.82 -4.17
N LEU A 102 10.06 12.41 -3.01
CA LEU A 102 9.76 11.66 -1.79
C LEU A 102 8.55 10.73 -1.98
N VAL A 103 7.47 11.20 -2.61
CA VAL A 103 6.29 10.37 -2.92
C VAL A 103 6.69 9.19 -3.82
N ARG A 104 7.47 9.44 -4.88
CA ARG A 104 7.94 8.38 -5.77
C ARG A 104 8.79 7.35 -5.04
N LEU A 105 9.79 7.77 -4.28
CA LEU A 105 10.66 6.85 -3.53
C LEU A 105 9.87 6.04 -2.50
N ALA A 106 8.96 6.66 -1.75
CA ALA A 106 8.12 5.97 -0.77
C ALA A 106 7.24 4.89 -1.40
N ILE A 107 6.71 5.11 -2.60
CA ILE A 107 5.80 4.16 -3.26
C ILE A 107 6.55 3.17 -4.15
N GLU A 108 7.39 3.65 -5.07
CA GLU A 108 8.05 2.81 -6.09
C GLU A 108 9.10 1.87 -5.46
N ARG A 109 9.88 2.36 -4.47
CA ARG A 109 10.97 1.62 -3.80
C ARG A 109 10.70 1.24 -2.35
N SER A 110 9.54 1.67 -1.83
CA SER A 110 9.22 1.46 -0.41
C SER A 110 10.20 2.14 0.55
N ASP A 111 10.76 3.31 0.18
CA ASP A 111 11.76 4.03 0.95
C ASP A 111 11.21 4.53 2.29
N ASN A 112 11.85 4.13 3.40
CA ASN A 112 11.43 4.49 4.76
C ASN A 112 11.82 5.93 5.12
N VAL A 113 12.96 6.41 4.63
CA VAL A 113 13.43 7.79 4.88
C VAL A 113 12.49 8.77 4.20
N ALA A 114 12.17 8.55 2.91
CA ALA A 114 11.18 9.35 2.18
C ALA A 114 9.83 9.36 2.90
N THR A 115 9.40 8.21 3.40
CA THR A 115 8.14 8.08 4.15
C THR A 115 8.14 8.91 5.43
N ASN A 116 9.23 8.88 6.19
CA ASN A 116 9.36 9.64 7.43
C ASN A 116 9.38 11.14 7.17
N GLU A 117 10.04 11.60 6.09
CA GLU A 117 10.00 13.02 5.70
C GLU A 117 8.58 13.46 5.29
N LEU A 118 7.84 12.65 4.54
CA LEU A 118 6.45 12.93 4.21
C LEU A 118 5.56 12.98 5.48
N LEU A 119 5.80 12.07 6.43
CA LEU A 119 5.05 12.04 7.70
C LEU A 119 5.31 13.29 8.55
N GLU A 120 6.55 13.77 8.60
CA GLU A 120 6.91 15.03 9.27
C GLU A 120 6.29 16.24 8.55
N LEU A 121 6.34 16.27 7.21
CA LEU A 121 5.80 17.35 6.40
C LEU A 121 4.29 17.54 6.59
N VAL A 122 3.53 16.44 6.57
CA VAL A 122 2.06 16.46 6.75
C VAL A 122 1.71 16.57 8.24
N GLY A 123 2.38 15.80 9.09
CA GLY A 123 2.06 15.61 10.50
C GLY A 123 1.04 14.48 10.72
N ARG A 124 1.25 13.65 11.76
CA ARG A 124 0.45 12.43 12.02
C ARG A 124 -1.03 12.69 12.23
N ALA A 125 -1.33 13.68 13.09
CA ALA A 125 -2.72 14.03 13.40
C ALA A 125 -3.44 14.49 12.12
N ARG A 126 -2.79 15.35 11.34
CA ARG A 126 -3.36 15.86 10.08
C ARG A 126 -3.50 14.76 9.04
N ALA A 127 -2.50 13.89 8.89
CA ALA A 127 -2.59 12.75 7.97
C ALA A 127 -3.74 11.80 8.37
N THR A 128 -3.91 11.53 9.67
CA THR A 128 -5.02 10.71 10.18
C THR A 128 -6.38 11.37 9.93
N GLU A 129 -6.51 12.66 10.17
CA GLU A 129 -7.73 13.43 9.86
C GLU A 129 -8.07 13.34 8.37
N LEU A 130 -7.11 13.59 7.49
CA LEU A 130 -7.32 13.56 6.04
C LEU A 130 -7.73 12.18 5.51
N VAL A 131 -7.12 11.10 5.99
CA VAL A 131 -7.52 9.76 5.54
C VAL A 131 -8.94 9.42 5.98
N VAL A 132 -9.37 9.85 7.16
CA VAL A 132 -10.72 9.62 7.64
C VAL A 132 -11.74 10.51 6.92
N GLU A 133 -11.52 11.82 6.91
CA GLU A 133 -12.52 12.79 6.45
C GLU A 133 -12.54 12.96 4.92
N ARG A 134 -11.40 12.92 4.27
CA ARG A 134 -11.29 13.17 2.84
C ARG A 134 -11.22 11.89 2.01
N LEU A 135 -10.60 10.83 2.54
CA LEU A 135 -10.42 9.57 1.83
C LEU A 135 -11.40 8.47 2.29
N GLY A 136 -12.14 8.66 3.38
CA GLY A 136 -13.12 7.70 3.86
C GLY A 136 -12.50 6.40 4.40
N LEU A 137 -11.33 6.48 5.04
CA LEU A 137 -10.57 5.35 5.56
C LEU A 137 -10.62 5.36 7.10
N PRO A 138 -11.73 4.92 7.73
CA PRO A 138 -12.00 5.16 9.14
C PRO A 138 -11.06 4.42 10.11
N ASN A 139 -10.40 3.36 9.65
CA ASN A 139 -9.51 2.54 10.47
C ASN A 139 -8.02 2.77 10.18
N THR A 140 -7.69 3.77 9.35
CA THR A 140 -6.32 4.12 9.02
C THR A 140 -5.77 5.17 9.98
N ARG A 141 -4.58 4.92 10.56
CA ARG A 141 -3.94 5.82 11.55
C ARG A 141 -2.43 5.83 11.37
N PHE A 142 -1.87 7.03 11.56
CA PHE A 142 -0.42 7.25 11.57
C PHE A 142 0.03 7.52 13.01
N SER A 143 0.65 6.54 13.66
CA SER A 143 1.04 6.61 15.07
C SER A 143 2.54 6.81 15.27
N ARG A 144 3.38 6.27 14.38
CA ARG A 144 4.84 6.33 14.52
C ARG A 144 5.56 6.40 13.17
N LYS A 145 6.81 6.85 13.19
CA LYS A 145 7.75 6.73 12.05
C LYS A 145 7.99 5.25 11.69
N LEU A 146 8.40 5.01 10.47
CA LEU A 146 8.87 3.70 10.03
C LEU A 146 10.34 3.54 10.44
N SER A 147 10.69 2.33 10.88
CA SER A 147 12.06 1.94 11.15
C SER A 147 12.35 0.64 10.41
N GLY A 148 13.35 0.64 9.56
CA GLY A 148 13.82 -0.55 8.83
C GLY A 148 14.91 -1.32 9.59
N SER A 149 15.23 -0.94 10.83
CA SER A 149 16.27 -1.56 11.64
C SER A 149 15.91 -1.54 13.12
N GLU A 150 16.53 -2.43 13.89
CA GLU A 150 16.53 -2.39 15.34
C GLU A 150 17.89 -1.84 15.84
N PRO A 151 17.93 -1.04 16.89
CA PRO A 151 16.76 -0.50 17.60
C PRO A 151 15.94 0.47 16.74
N LEU A 152 14.66 0.63 17.07
CA LEU A 152 13.80 1.58 16.38
C LEU A 152 14.37 3.00 16.41
N ILE A 153 14.22 3.74 15.31
CA ILE A 153 14.67 5.14 15.27
C ILE A 153 13.94 5.99 16.32
N PRO A 154 14.60 7.02 16.90
CA PRO A 154 13.97 7.93 17.85
C PRO A 154 12.73 8.61 17.25
N ASP A 155 11.64 8.56 17.99
CA ASP A 155 10.38 9.14 17.59
C ASP A 155 9.68 9.79 18.80
N PRO A 156 10.03 11.04 19.14
CA PRO A 156 9.52 11.73 20.33
C PRO A 156 8.00 11.95 20.34
N GLN A 157 7.35 11.86 19.17
CA GLN A 157 5.90 12.03 19.08
C GLN A 157 5.15 10.69 19.20
N TRP A 158 5.83 9.56 19.24
CA TRP A 158 5.19 8.26 19.45
C TRP A 158 4.88 8.05 20.94
N ASP A 159 3.70 7.56 21.22
CA ASP A 159 3.25 7.27 22.60
C ASP A 159 3.85 5.96 23.19
N GLY A 160 4.68 5.26 22.42
CA GLY A 160 5.32 4.00 22.83
C GLY A 160 4.41 2.78 22.78
N VAL A 161 3.14 2.93 22.39
CA VAL A 161 2.11 1.87 22.43
C VAL A 161 1.48 1.61 21.07
N HIS A 162 0.91 2.64 20.44
CA HIS A 162 0.11 2.46 19.24
C HIS A 162 0.98 2.33 18.00
N ARG A 163 0.69 1.31 17.20
CA ARG A 163 1.30 1.10 15.88
C ARG A 163 0.46 1.78 14.80
N ASN A 164 1.04 2.01 13.63
CA ASN A 164 0.30 2.41 12.43
C ASN A 164 -0.77 1.36 12.11
N ALA A 165 -1.92 1.80 11.63
CA ALA A 165 -3.04 0.93 11.26
C ALA A 165 -3.56 1.27 9.86
N HIS A 166 -3.84 0.25 9.05
CA HIS A 166 -4.43 0.37 7.71
C HIS A 166 -4.94 -1.02 7.29
N PRO A 167 -6.17 -1.41 7.65
CA PRO A 167 -6.68 -2.74 7.34
C PRO A 167 -6.90 -2.95 5.83
N ALA A 168 -7.02 -4.19 5.41
CA ALA A 168 -7.19 -4.55 3.99
C ALA A 168 -8.41 -3.88 3.35
N ALA A 169 -9.48 -3.66 4.10
CA ALA A 169 -10.67 -2.96 3.62
C ALA A 169 -10.38 -1.49 3.29
N ASP A 170 -9.68 -0.76 4.19
CA ASP A 170 -9.29 0.63 3.94
C ASP A 170 -8.30 0.72 2.76
N ALA A 171 -7.37 -0.23 2.66
CA ALA A 171 -6.44 -0.30 1.53
C ALA A 171 -7.19 -0.48 0.19
N ALA A 172 -8.14 -1.41 0.15
CA ALA A 172 -8.94 -1.64 -1.05
C ALA A 172 -9.78 -0.40 -1.41
N ALA A 173 -10.41 0.25 -0.42
CA ALA A 173 -11.17 1.47 -0.63
C ALA A 173 -10.30 2.59 -1.23
N LEU A 174 -9.05 2.73 -0.76
CA LEU A 174 -8.12 3.71 -1.31
C LEU A 174 -7.72 3.37 -2.76
N PHE A 175 -7.42 2.12 -3.07
CA PHE A 175 -7.09 1.71 -4.44
C PHE A 175 -8.26 1.93 -5.42
N VAL A 176 -9.50 1.72 -4.99
CA VAL A 176 -10.70 2.05 -5.77
C VAL A 176 -10.71 3.55 -6.12
N ARG A 177 -10.44 4.43 -5.16
CA ARG A 177 -10.39 5.88 -5.36
C ARG A 177 -9.23 6.32 -6.24
N ILE A 178 -8.06 5.68 -6.10
CA ILE A 178 -6.90 5.92 -6.97
C ILE A 178 -7.23 5.55 -8.41
N ASP A 179 -7.88 4.40 -8.64
CA ASP A 179 -8.28 3.97 -9.98
C ASP A 179 -9.32 4.91 -10.60
N ALA A 180 -10.29 5.36 -9.81
CA ALA A 180 -11.32 6.31 -10.25
C ALA A 180 -10.76 7.72 -10.53
N GLY A 181 -9.60 8.08 -9.94
CA GLY A 181 -9.05 9.42 -10.05
C GLY A 181 -9.87 10.46 -9.30
N ASP A 182 -10.51 10.09 -8.19
CA ASP A 182 -11.51 10.91 -7.51
C ASP A 182 -10.94 11.88 -6.46
N PHE A 183 -9.62 12.02 -6.40
CA PHE A 183 -8.94 13.04 -5.60
C PHE A 183 -7.68 13.56 -6.30
N GLU A 184 -7.25 14.76 -5.91
CA GLU A 184 -6.06 15.39 -6.48
C GLU A 184 -4.79 14.59 -6.16
N GLY A 185 -4.02 14.27 -7.20
CA GLY A 185 -2.80 13.45 -7.10
C GLY A 185 -3.02 11.94 -7.29
N ALA A 186 -4.26 11.46 -7.42
CA ALA A 186 -4.54 10.04 -7.65
C ALA A 186 -3.82 9.48 -8.90
N SER A 187 -3.70 10.27 -9.96
CA SER A 187 -2.97 9.88 -11.18
C SER A 187 -1.48 9.64 -10.91
N LEU A 188 -0.84 10.54 -10.14
CA LEU A 188 0.57 10.37 -9.74
C LEU A 188 0.76 9.11 -8.90
N LEU A 189 -0.14 8.85 -7.94
CA LEU A 189 -0.07 7.61 -7.14
C LEU A 189 -0.23 6.37 -7.99
N ARG A 190 -1.19 6.34 -8.91
CA ARG A 190 -1.37 5.20 -9.82
C ARG A 190 -0.12 4.95 -10.67
N ASP A 191 0.51 6.03 -11.16
CA ASP A 191 1.75 5.93 -11.93
C ASP A 191 2.92 5.40 -11.09
N CYS A 192 3.05 5.81 -9.81
CA CYS A 192 4.04 5.29 -8.88
C CYS A 192 3.79 3.81 -8.58
N LEU A 193 2.54 3.42 -8.29
CA LEU A 193 2.16 2.03 -8.03
C LEU A 193 2.45 1.11 -9.22
N ALA A 194 2.27 1.61 -10.46
CA ALA A 194 2.59 0.86 -11.68
C ALA A 194 4.10 0.67 -11.92
N ARG A 195 4.96 1.43 -11.21
CA ARG A 195 6.42 1.32 -11.24
C ARG A 195 6.99 0.63 -10.01
N GLN A 196 6.17 -0.14 -9.29
CA GLN A 196 6.63 -0.88 -8.12
C GLN A 196 7.88 -1.71 -8.42
N HIS A 197 8.91 -1.55 -7.60
CA HIS A 197 10.19 -2.27 -7.72
C HIS A 197 10.06 -3.74 -7.31
N TRP A 198 9.26 -4.02 -6.28
CA TRP A 198 9.12 -5.34 -5.66
C TRP A 198 7.99 -6.13 -6.32
N ASN A 199 8.32 -7.14 -7.15
CA ASN A 199 7.35 -7.88 -7.98
C ASN A 199 7.37 -9.40 -7.73
N ASP A 200 7.87 -9.82 -6.59
CA ASP A 200 8.06 -11.22 -6.20
C ASP A 200 6.82 -11.88 -5.56
N LYS A 201 5.72 -11.12 -5.36
CA LYS A 201 4.49 -11.59 -4.71
C LYS A 201 3.34 -11.79 -5.72
N LEU A 202 2.24 -11.04 -5.60
CA LEU A 202 1.09 -11.17 -6.50
C LEU A 202 1.48 -10.98 -7.97
N SER A 203 2.37 -10.04 -8.26
CA SER A 203 2.88 -9.80 -9.61
C SER A 203 3.55 -11.03 -10.25
N ALA A 204 4.16 -11.91 -9.45
CA ALA A 204 4.79 -13.14 -9.94
C ALA A 204 3.78 -14.20 -10.44
N GLY A 205 2.49 -13.99 -10.22
CA GLY A 205 1.41 -14.86 -10.66
C GLY A 205 0.60 -14.31 -11.82
N LEU A 206 0.96 -13.16 -12.38
CA LEU A 206 0.23 -12.54 -13.50
C LEU A 206 0.33 -13.36 -14.79
N GLU A 207 -0.72 -13.31 -15.60
CA GLU A 207 -0.70 -13.79 -16.96
C GLU A 207 -0.03 -12.76 -17.90
N SER A 208 0.47 -13.24 -19.02
CA SER A 208 1.06 -12.35 -20.04
C SER A 208 0.04 -11.33 -20.54
N GLY A 209 0.38 -10.05 -20.45
CA GLY A 209 -0.48 -8.93 -20.82
C GLY A 209 -1.26 -8.31 -19.65
N ASP A 210 -1.32 -8.96 -18.49
CA ASP A 210 -1.86 -8.37 -17.28
C ASP A 210 -0.90 -7.30 -16.72
N ARG A 211 -1.44 -6.35 -15.95
CA ARG A 211 -0.67 -5.32 -15.23
C ARG A 211 -1.18 -5.20 -13.81
N PHE A 212 -0.29 -4.96 -12.88
CA PHE A 212 -0.64 -4.75 -11.48
C PHE A 212 0.06 -3.50 -10.96
N ALA A 213 -0.73 -2.46 -10.67
CA ALA A 213 -0.26 -1.26 -10.02
C ALA A 213 -0.47 -1.45 -8.50
N HIS A 214 0.63 -1.64 -7.75
CA HIS A 214 0.52 -2.19 -6.40
C HIS A 214 1.55 -1.64 -5.40
N LYS A 215 1.35 -1.99 -4.14
CA LYS A 215 2.30 -1.78 -3.05
C LYS A 215 2.46 -3.04 -2.24
N THR A 216 3.69 -3.34 -1.85
CA THR A 216 4.04 -4.42 -0.92
C THR A 216 4.22 -3.91 0.51
N GLY A 217 4.13 -4.81 1.48
CA GLY A 217 4.43 -4.53 2.88
C GLY A 217 5.13 -5.72 3.53
N ASP A 218 6.27 -5.48 4.21
CA ASP A 218 7.14 -6.51 4.72
C ASP A 218 7.69 -6.18 6.09
N THR A 219 7.67 -7.17 7.00
CA THR A 219 8.36 -7.19 8.28
C THR A 219 8.64 -8.64 8.68
N ASP A 220 9.27 -8.83 9.83
CA ASP A 220 9.43 -10.13 10.50
C ASP A 220 8.13 -10.71 11.08
N GLU A 221 7.01 -9.97 11.03
CA GLU A 221 5.69 -10.42 11.51
C GLU A 221 4.70 -10.64 10.35
N VAL A 222 4.81 -9.84 9.29
CA VAL A 222 3.79 -9.77 8.23
C VAL A 222 4.41 -9.66 6.83
N THR A 223 3.69 -10.19 5.82
CA THR A 223 3.95 -9.93 4.42
C THR A 223 2.64 -9.65 3.69
N HIS A 224 2.60 -8.59 2.88
CA HIS A 224 1.41 -8.06 2.23
C HIS A 224 1.67 -7.70 0.78
N ASP A 225 0.61 -7.70 -0.02
CA ASP A 225 0.60 -7.10 -1.35
C ASP A 225 -0.82 -6.65 -1.70
N GLY A 226 -0.97 -5.59 -2.47
CA GLY A 226 -2.30 -5.15 -2.91
C GLY A 226 -2.25 -3.98 -3.87
N GLY A 227 -3.28 -3.88 -4.71
CA GLY A 227 -3.33 -2.84 -5.73
C GLY A 227 -4.46 -3.03 -6.74
N ILE A 228 -4.24 -2.50 -7.94
CA ILE A 228 -5.16 -2.43 -9.06
C ILE A 228 -4.67 -3.39 -10.15
N LEU A 229 -5.43 -4.47 -10.37
CA LEU A 229 -5.19 -5.42 -11.45
C LEU A 229 -5.93 -4.98 -12.71
N LEU A 230 -5.19 -4.82 -13.81
CA LEU A 230 -5.71 -4.70 -15.16
C LEU A 230 -5.41 -5.98 -15.92
N THR A 231 -6.44 -6.73 -16.30
CA THR A 231 -6.27 -7.95 -17.08
C THR A 231 -6.05 -7.63 -18.55
N ARG A 232 -5.45 -8.56 -19.29
CA ARG A 232 -5.26 -8.44 -20.75
C ARG A 232 -6.56 -8.24 -21.52
N GLU A 233 -7.69 -8.69 -20.96
CA GLU A 233 -9.03 -8.47 -21.53
C GLU A 233 -9.60 -7.08 -21.21
N GLY A 234 -8.86 -6.24 -20.50
CA GLY A 234 -9.25 -4.88 -20.14
C GLY A 234 -10.16 -4.79 -18.92
N ARG A 235 -10.38 -5.88 -18.17
CA ARG A 235 -11.11 -5.86 -16.91
C ARG A 235 -10.22 -5.35 -15.78
N ARG A 236 -10.81 -4.59 -14.85
CA ARG A 236 -10.09 -3.99 -13.74
C ARG A 236 -10.64 -4.49 -12.40
N TYR A 237 -9.72 -4.82 -11.51
CA TYR A 237 -10.04 -5.29 -10.17
C TYR A 237 -9.17 -4.58 -9.13
N VAL A 238 -9.72 -4.38 -7.94
CA VAL A 238 -8.92 -4.17 -6.73
C VAL A 238 -8.65 -5.52 -6.09
N LEU A 239 -7.41 -5.77 -5.72
CA LEU A 239 -7.00 -6.96 -4.98
C LEU A 239 -6.04 -6.55 -3.86
N VAL A 240 -6.39 -6.90 -2.63
CA VAL A 240 -5.53 -6.71 -1.44
C VAL A 240 -5.44 -8.03 -0.69
N VAL A 241 -4.22 -8.43 -0.35
CA VAL A 241 -3.91 -9.64 0.41
C VAL A 241 -2.94 -9.29 1.54
N TYR A 242 -3.43 -9.34 2.77
CA TYR A 242 -2.64 -9.17 3.99
C TYR A 242 -2.51 -10.53 4.67
N THR A 243 -1.37 -10.81 5.29
CA THR A 243 -1.13 -12.06 6.02
C THR A 243 -0.44 -11.79 7.36
N ALA A 244 -0.58 -12.72 8.31
CA ALA A 244 0.19 -12.73 9.55
C ALA A 244 1.40 -13.70 9.45
N MET A 245 2.08 -13.65 8.31
CA MET A 245 3.30 -14.43 8.07
C MET A 245 4.50 -13.49 7.98
N PRO A 246 5.66 -13.83 8.56
CA PRO A 246 6.88 -13.04 8.37
C PRO A 246 7.26 -12.99 6.89
N SER A 247 7.81 -11.85 6.46
CA SER A 247 8.38 -11.74 5.13
C SER A 247 9.62 -12.61 5.00
N SER A 248 9.63 -13.45 3.99
CA SER A 248 10.76 -14.27 3.58
C SER A 248 10.61 -14.65 2.11
N PRO A 249 11.68 -15.04 1.40
CA PRO A 249 11.55 -15.49 0.01
C PRO A 249 10.54 -16.63 -0.16
N GLU A 250 10.47 -17.56 0.82
CA GLU A 250 9.52 -18.66 0.80
C GLU A 250 8.07 -18.19 0.96
N ASN A 251 7.79 -17.33 1.96
CA ASN A 251 6.44 -16.83 2.22
C ASN A 251 5.97 -15.87 1.12
N ASN A 252 6.85 -15.02 0.60
CA ASN A 252 6.54 -14.13 -0.51
C ASN A 252 6.20 -14.91 -1.79
N ALA A 253 6.91 -16.02 -2.07
CA ALA A 253 6.64 -16.85 -3.23
C ALA A 253 5.25 -17.52 -3.23
N ARG A 254 4.55 -17.57 -2.09
CA ARG A 254 3.18 -18.14 -1.96
C ARG A 254 2.11 -17.27 -2.64
N PHE A 255 2.35 -15.97 -2.78
CA PHE A 255 1.41 -15.04 -3.43
C PHE A 255 1.24 -15.30 -4.93
N GLY A 256 2.29 -15.74 -5.61
CA GLY A 256 2.23 -16.04 -7.04
C GLY A 256 1.24 -17.18 -7.40
N PRO A 257 1.31 -18.37 -6.76
CA PRO A 257 0.30 -19.42 -6.91
C PRO A 257 -1.12 -18.97 -6.61
N PHE A 258 -1.32 -18.19 -5.53
CA PHE A 258 -2.63 -17.60 -5.20
C PHE A 258 -3.15 -16.74 -6.36
N MET A 259 -2.32 -15.80 -6.87
CA MET A 259 -2.71 -14.94 -7.99
C MET A 259 -3.06 -15.75 -9.25
N ARG A 260 -2.29 -16.77 -9.60
CA ARG A 260 -2.59 -17.63 -10.76
C ARG A 260 -3.92 -18.35 -10.62
N ALA A 261 -4.17 -18.94 -9.45
CA ALA A 261 -5.42 -19.64 -9.20
C ALA A 261 -6.63 -18.70 -9.19
N LEU A 262 -6.47 -17.51 -8.59
CA LEU A 262 -7.48 -16.45 -8.61
C LEU A 262 -7.75 -15.96 -10.02
N ARG A 263 -6.68 -15.67 -10.80
CA ARG A 263 -6.78 -15.14 -12.18
C ARG A 263 -7.55 -16.07 -13.11
N ALA A 264 -7.43 -17.39 -12.92
CA ALA A 264 -8.19 -18.39 -13.69
C ALA A 264 -9.72 -18.34 -13.45
N LEU A 265 -10.16 -17.64 -12.40
CA LEU A 265 -11.58 -17.46 -12.06
C LEU A 265 -12.13 -16.08 -12.50
N LEU A 266 -11.28 -15.15 -12.93
CA LEU A 266 -11.63 -13.79 -13.35
C LEU A 266 -11.75 -13.68 -14.86
#